data_aa895be343579747301a6400017d2124
#
_entry.id   aa895be343579747301a6400017d2124
#
_cell.length_a   1.000
_cell.length_b   1.000
_cell.length_c   1.000
_cell.angle_alpha   90.00
_cell.angle_beta   90.00
_cell.angle_gamma   90.00
#
_symmetry.space_group_name_H-M   'P 1'
#
loop_
_entity.id
_entity.type
_entity.pdbx_description
1 polymer ?
#
loop_
_entity_poly.entity_id
_entity_poly.type
_entity_poly.pdbx_seq_one_letter_code
_entity_poly.pdbx_strand_id
1 'polypeptide(L)'
;GDETHLDYLYVLTAADVPENVIGHLVDDWDVLVAEGATTRYVGDALALVVCAHERSLDEVLGLIDVRYTELEPVTSPQQALAPGAPRLHPDGNVLTREEVDRGDAQAALAASAFVVSNTFHTPWQEHAFMEPECAVARPWGEGGVEVFTSGQSVYDEQREIARMLALPPEKVHAHSMLVGGGFGGKEDMSVQHHAALAAWHTGRP
;
A
#
# COMPACT_ATOMS: atom_id res chain seq x y z
N GLY A 1 23.96 6.47 31.60
CA GLY A 1 23.25 6.34 30.35
C GLY A 1 21.98 7.15 30.48
N ASP A 2 21.74 8.00 29.51
CA ASP A 2 20.61 8.93 29.50
C ASP A 2 19.34 8.11 29.16
N GLU A 3 18.55 7.79 30.19
CA GLU A 3 17.29 7.01 30.07
C GLU A 3 16.14 7.78 29.39
N THR A 4 16.41 8.99 28.90
CA THR A 4 15.39 9.92 28.36
C THR A 4 15.02 9.65 26.89
N HIS A 5 15.59 8.62 26.24
CA HIS A 5 15.40 8.40 24.80
C HIS A 5 14.16 7.56 24.43
N LEU A 6 13.52 6.92 25.39
CA LEU A 6 12.35 6.06 25.20
C LEU A 6 11.15 6.55 26.03
N ASP A 7 10.78 7.83 25.91
CA ASP A 7 9.60 8.36 26.58
C ASP A 7 8.33 7.58 26.20
N TYR A 8 8.30 7.04 25.00
CA TYR A 8 7.38 5.99 24.57
C TYR A 8 7.96 5.24 23.37
N LEU A 9 7.64 3.96 23.28
CA LEU A 9 7.96 3.08 22.16
C LEU A 9 6.79 2.12 21.93
N TYR A 10 6.33 2.05 20.70
CA TYR A 10 5.37 1.03 20.25
C TYR A 10 5.93 0.31 19.03
N VAL A 11 5.68 -0.99 18.96
CA VAL A 11 5.89 -1.80 17.77
C VAL A 11 4.53 -2.38 17.43
N LEU A 12 3.85 -1.78 16.46
CA LEU A 12 2.53 -2.21 16.02
C LEU A 12 2.71 -3.28 14.93
N THR A 13 1.86 -4.28 14.98
CA THR A 13 1.83 -5.42 14.07
C THR A 13 0.45 -5.57 13.45
N ALA A 14 0.24 -6.52 12.59
CA ALA A 14 -1.09 -6.83 12.03
C ALA A 14 -2.17 -7.05 13.10
N ALA A 15 -1.79 -7.53 14.29
CA ALA A 15 -2.72 -7.74 15.40
C ALA A 15 -3.24 -6.43 16.02
N ASP A 16 -2.56 -5.31 15.78
CA ASP A 16 -2.91 -4.00 16.30
C ASP A 16 -3.76 -3.19 15.30
N VAL A 17 -4.02 -3.75 14.12
CA VAL A 17 -4.85 -3.13 13.08
C VAL A 17 -6.26 -3.72 13.15
N PRO A 18 -7.30 -2.92 13.46
CA PRO A 18 -8.67 -3.43 13.59
C PRO A 18 -9.17 -4.19 12.35
N GLU A 19 -9.00 -3.63 11.17
CA GLU A 19 -9.29 -4.26 9.88
C GLU A 19 -8.01 -4.18 9.02
N ASN A 20 -7.23 -5.26 9.02
CA ASN A 20 -5.88 -5.28 8.42
C ASN A 20 -5.93 -5.43 6.90
N VAL A 21 -6.71 -4.58 6.22
CA VAL A 21 -6.85 -4.57 4.77
C VAL A 21 -7.10 -3.17 4.24
N ILE A 22 -6.41 -2.83 3.17
CA ILE A 22 -6.63 -1.63 2.35
C ILE A 22 -6.64 -2.01 0.87
N GLY A 23 -7.03 -1.07 0.02
CA GLY A 23 -6.96 -1.22 -1.43
C GLY A 23 -7.77 -0.14 -2.13
N HIS A 24 -7.23 0.41 -3.21
CA HIS A 24 -7.90 1.44 -4.00
C HIS A 24 -8.93 0.84 -4.97
N LEU A 25 -8.53 -0.14 -5.75
CA LEU A 25 -9.39 -0.84 -6.73
C LEU A 25 -9.91 -2.17 -6.19
N VAL A 26 -9.07 -2.89 -5.47
CA VAL A 26 -9.39 -4.18 -4.85
C VAL A 26 -8.86 -4.17 -3.42
N ASP A 27 -9.72 -4.57 -2.49
CA ASP A 27 -9.42 -4.62 -1.06
C ASP A 27 -8.65 -5.91 -0.72
N ASP A 28 -7.39 -5.98 -1.11
CA ASP A 28 -6.59 -7.20 -0.97
C ASP A 28 -5.14 -6.95 -0.50
N TRP A 29 -4.85 -5.76 -0.02
CA TRP A 29 -3.54 -5.38 0.46
C TRP A 29 -3.51 -5.31 1.99
N ASP A 30 -2.62 -6.07 2.62
CA ASP A 30 -2.44 -6.04 4.08
C ASP A 30 -1.83 -4.70 4.51
N VAL A 31 -2.39 -4.06 5.52
CA VAL A 31 -1.80 -2.86 6.15
C VAL A 31 -0.44 -3.21 6.75
N LEU A 32 -0.38 -4.32 7.48
CA LEU A 32 0.83 -4.95 7.99
C LEU A 32 0.71 -6.46 7.78
N VAL A 33 1.73 -7.09 7.21
CA VAL A 33 1.71 -8.53 6.97
C VAL A 33 1.80 -9.27 8.30
N ALA A 34 0.84 -10.15 8.58
CA ALA A 34 0.78 -10.89 9.82
C ALA A 34 1.92 -11.91 9.96
N GLU A 35 2.31 -12.21 11.19
CA GLU A 35 3.27 -13.30 11.48
C GLU A 35 2.76 -14.62 10.88
N GLY A 36 3.64 -15.31 10.16
CA GLY A 36 3.31 -16.56 9.46
C GLY A 36 2.59 -16.38 8.13
N ALA A 37 2.22 -15.17 7.75
CA ALA A 37 1.69 -14.88 6.43
C ALA A 37 2.80 -14.70 5.38
N THR A 38 2.42 -14.60 4.12
CA THR A 38 3.36 -14.47 3.00
C THR A 38 3.40 -13.04 2.50
N THR A 39 4.60 -12.46 2.42
CA THR A 39 4.82 -11.17 1.72
C THR A 39 4.67 -11.37 0.21
N ARG A 40 4.11 -10.40 -0.48
CA ARG A 40 3.80 -10.48 -1.91
C ARG A 40 4.79 -9.74 -2.78
N TYR A 41 5.44 -8.70 -2.23
CA TYR A 41 6.44 -7.90 -2.94
C TYR A 41 7.47 -7.29 -1.97
N VAL A 42 8.53 -6.72 -2.53
CA VAL A 42 9.53 -5.97 -1.75
C VAL A 42 8.96 -4.60 -1.39
N GLY A 43 8.64 -4.40 -0.13
CA GLY A 43 7.99 -3.18 0.36
C GLY A 43 6.74 -3.46 1.21
N ASP A 44 6.27 -4.70 1.26
CA ASP A 44 5.23 -5.09 2.23
C ASP A 44 5.66 -4.75 3.65
N ALA A 45 4.83 -3.99 4.36
CA ALA A 45 5.10 -3.58 5.72
C ALA A 45 4.82 -4.73 6.71
N LEU A 46 5.75 -4.98 7.62
CA LEU A 46 5.66 -6.07 8.62
C LEU A 46 5.30 -5.54 9.99
N ALA A 47 5.82 -4.38 10.35
CA ALA A 47 5.57 -3.73 11.63
C ALA A 47 5.74 -2.21 11.48
N LEU A 48 5.07 -1.46 12.34
CA LEU A 48 5.19 -0.01 12.44
C LEU A 48 5.82 0.34 13.78
N VAL A 49 7.01 0.95 13.74
CA VAL A 49 7.71 1.44 14.94
C VAL A 49 7.34 2.90 15.18
N VAL A 50 6.84 3.19 16.36
CA VAL A 50 6.53 4.55 16.81
C VAL A 50 7.34 4.87 18.06
N CYS A 51 8.16 5.91 18.01
CA CYS A 51 8.96 6.34 19.15
C CYS A 51 8.99 7.86 19.29
N ALA A 52 9.39 8.34 20.47
CA ALA A 52 9.37 9.77 20.81
C ALA A 52 10.33 10.61 19.96
N HIS A 53 11.40 10.02 19.44
CA HIS A 53 12.47 10.74 18.77
C HIS A 53 12.93 10.00 17.51
N GLU A 54 13.03 10.72 16.40
CA GLU A 54 13.52 10.20 15.11
C GLU A 54 14.88 9.50 15.24
N ARG A 55 15.80 10.07 16.03
CA ARG A 55 17.14 9.48 16.27
C ARG A 55 17.12 8.07 16.88
N SER A 56 16.03 7.67 17.48
CA SER A 56 15.87 6.33 18.09
C SER A 56 15.33 5.29 17.10
N LEU A 57 14.84 5.71 15.94
CA LEU A 57 14.21 4.80 14.98
C LEU A 57 15.18 3.76 14.43
N ASP A 58 16.37 4.18 13.99
CA ASP A 58 17.36 3.27 13.41
C ASP A 58 17.85 2.24 14.46
N GLU A 59 18.02 2.68 15.70
CA GLU A 59 18.42 1.79 16.80
C GLU A 59 17.33 0.74 17.07
N VAL A 60 16.07 1.18 17.17
CA VAL A 60 14.93 0.27 17.43
C VAL A 60 14.69 -0.66 16.27
N LEU A 61 14.73 -0.16 15.03
CA LEU A 61 14.59 -1.00 13.83
C LEU A 61 15.69 -2.07 13.78
N GLY A 62 16.91 -1.74 14.18
CA GLY A 62 18.03 -2.71 14.26
C GLY A 62 17.85 -3.82 15.30
N LEU A 63 16.92 -3.67 16.25
CA LEU A 63 16.60 -4.70 17.25
C LEU A 63 15.51 -5.67 16.80
N ILE A 64 14.83 -5.38 15.70
CA ILE A 64 13.77 -6.25 15.18
C ILE A 64 14.40 -7.39 14.36
N ASP A 65 14.25 -8.63 14.83
CA ASP A 65 14.70 -9.82 14.13
C ASP A 65 13.55 -10.41 13.29
N VAL A 66 13.66 -10.33 11.97
CA VAL A 66 12.67 -10.88 11.04
C VAL A 66 13.21 -12.16 10.41
N ARG A 67 12.49 -13.26 10.56
CA ARG A 67 12.85 -14.55 9.98
C ARG A 67 11.91 -14.91 8.84
N TYR A 68 12.51 -15.18 7.69
CA TYR A 68 11.78 -15.54 6.48
C TYR A 68 11.97 -17.01 6.12
N THR A 69 10.92 -17.61 5.58
CA THR A 69 11.03 -18.82 4.76
C THR A 69 10.90 -18.38 3.31
N GLU A 70 11.99 -18.51 2.56
CA GLU A 70 12.01 -18.09 1.15
C GLU A 70 11.10 -19.00 0.30
N LEU A 71 10.28 -18.40 -0.54
CA LEU A 71 9.45 -19.04 -1.54
C LEU A 71 9.95 -18.68 -2.94
N GLU A 72 9.60 -19.50 -3.93
CA GLU A 72 9.94 -19.19 -5.32
C GLU A 72 9.23 -17.91 -5.78
N PRO A 73 9.98 -16.87 -6.19
CA PRO A 73 9.37 -15.60 -6.54
C PRO A 73 8.73 -15.66 -7.93
N VAL A 74 7.59 -14.99 -8.08
CA VAL A 74 6.94 -14.76 -9.37
C VAL A 74 7.33 -13.38 -9.87
N THR A 75 8.18 -13.31 -10.90
CA THR A 75 8.81 -12.06 -11.36
C THR A 75 8.40 -11.62 -12.76
N SER A 76 7.50 -12.36 -13.43
CA SER A 76 6.99 -11.98 -14.74
C SER A 76 5.52 -12.37 -14.94
N PRO A 77 4.77 -11.66 -15.80
CA PRO A 77 3.41 -12.03 -16.15
C PRO A 77 3.29 -13.43 -16.74
N GLN A 78 4.27 -13.84 -17.55
CA GLN A 78 4.29 -15.19 -18.16
C GLN A 78 4.42 -16.28 -17.10
N GLN A 79 5.27 -16.05 -16.10
CA GLN A 79 5.44 -16.96 -14.97
C GLN A 79 4.17 -17.00 -14.11
N ALA A 80 3.54 -15.82 -13.86
CA ALA A 80 2.30 -15.72 -13.08
C ALA A 80 1.13 -16.47 -13.72
N LEU A 81 1.08 -16.50 -15.06
CA LEU A 81 0.02 -17.16 -15.84
C LEU A 81 0.32 -18.61 -16.21
N ALA A 82 1.52 -19.10 -15.89
CA ALA A 82 1.89 -20.48 -16.22
C ALA A 82 1.02 -21.51 -15.45
N PRO A 83 0.72 -22.68 -16.06
CA PRO A 83 0.06 -23.76 -15.34
C PRO A 83 0.86 -24.17 -14.09
N GLY A 84 0.19 -24.17 -12.93
CA GLY A 84 0.84 -24.52 -11.65
C GLY A 84 1.63 -23.38 -10.99
N ALA A 85 1.55 -22.15 -11.51
CA ALA A 85 2.14 -20.98 -10.85
C ALA A 85 1.61 -20.81 -9.41
N PRO A 86 2.47 -20.38 -8.48
CA PRO A 86 2.02 -20.04 -7.13
C PRO A 86 0.93 -18.96 -7.17
N ARG A 87 -0.11 -19.11 -6.35
CA ARG A 87 -1.13 -18.08 -6.20
C ARG A 87 -0.61 -16.97 -5.29
N LEU A 88 -0.57 -15.73 -5.79
CA LEU A 88 -0.17 -14.56 -5.01
C LEU A 88 -1.34 -13.97 -4.22
N HIS A 89 -2.56 -14.13 -4.74
CA HIS A 89 -3.81 -13.69 -4.09
C HIS A 89 -4.83 -14.83 -4.04
N PRO A 90 -5.82 -14.77 -3.13
CA PRO A 90 -6.83 -15.84 -2.99
C PRO A 90 -7.54 -16.18 -4.30
N ASP A 91 -7.82 -15.18 -5.13
CA ASP A 91 -8.52 -15.32 -6.40
C ASP A 91 -7.58 -15.65 -7.59
N GLY A 92 -6.27 -15.71 -7.34
CA GLY A 92 -5.25 -16.03 -8.35
C GLY A 92 -4.36 -14.84 -8.70
N ASN A 93 -3.72 -14.92 -9.89
CA ASN A 93 -2.71 -13.94 -10.32
C ASN A 93 -3.23 -12.97 -11.38
N VAL A 94 -4.51 -13.02 -11.73
CA VAL A 94 -5.16 -12.10 -12.68
C VAL A 94 -6.05 -11.16 -11.90
N LEU A 95 -5.66 -9.89 -11.81
CA LEU A 95 -6.43 -8.87 -11.12
C LEU A 95 -7.77 -8.59 -11.83
N THR A 96 -7.70 -8.36 -13.13
CA THR A 96 -8.88 -8.07 -13.94
C THR A 96 -8.66 -8.51 -15.38
N ARG A 97 -9.75 -8.74 -16.09
CA ARG A 97 -9.75 -8.98 -17.52
C ARG A 97 -10.76 -8.06 -18.17
N GLU A 98 -10.25 -7.08 -18.90
CA GLU A 98 -11.07 -6.17 -19.70
C GLU A 98 -11.08 -6.65 -21.15
N GLU A 99 -12.26 -6.75 -21.74
CA GLU A 99 -12.43 -7.22 -23.10
C GLU A 99 -13.31 -6.24 -23.87
N VAL A 100 -12.78 -5.70 -24.97
CA VAL A 100 -13.53 -4.82 -25.87
C VAL A 100 -13.61 -5.51 -27.22
N ASP A 101 -14.82 -5.90 -27.60
CA ASP A 101 -15.11 -6.55 -28.87
C ASP A 101 -15.98 -5.64 -29.75
N ARG A 102 -15.48 -5.33 -30.96
CA ARG A 102 -16.19 -4.49 -31.91
C ARG A 102 -15.98 -5.00 -33.34
N GLY A 103 -17.01 -5.50 -33.95
CA GLY A 103 -16.96 -6.09 -35.29
C GLY A 103 -16.33 -7.49 -35.28
N ASP A 104 -15.76 -7.90 -36.40
CA ASP A 104 -15.04 -9.16 -36.54
C ASP A 104 -13.57 -8.90 -36.86
N ALA A 105 -12.75 -8.80 -35.82
CA ALA A 105 -11.32 -8.52 -35.95
C ALA A 105 -10.56 -9.63 -36.65
N GLN A 106 -10.97 -10.90 -36.45
CA GLN A 106 -10.32 -12.04 -37.09
C GLN A 106 -10.59 -12.08 -38.62
N ALA A 107 -11.83 -11.87 -39.02
CA ALA A 107 -12.16 -11.75 -40.43
C ALA A 107 -11.47 -10.55 -41.10
N ALA A 108 -11.38 -9.39 -40.40
CA ALA A 108 -10.70 -8.23 -40.91
C ALA A 108 -9.19 -8.47 -41.09
N LEU A 109 -8.53 -9.11 -40.13
CA LEU A 109 -7.12 -9.51 -40.26
C LEU A 109 -6.89 -10.48 -41.41
N ALA A 110 -7.76 -11.50 -41.56
CA ALA A 110 -7.65 -12.48 -42.64
C ALA A 110 -7.87 -11.87 -44.04
N ALA A 111 -8.70 -10.82 -44.14
CA ALA A 111 -8.95 -10.09 -45.38
C ALA A 111 -7.92 -8.95 -45.67
N SER A 112 -7.02 -8.65 -44.74
CA SER A 112 -6.06 -7.59 -44.90
C SER A 112 -4.97 -7.94 -45.90
N ALA A 113 -4.63 -7.01 -46.81
CA ALA A 113 -3.58 -7.21 -47.79
C ALA A 113 -2.18 -7.36 -47.14
N PHE A 114 -1.98 -6.74 -45.98
CA PHE A 114 -0.74 -6.82 -45.22
C PHE A 114 -1.06 -6.94 -43.72
N VAL A 115 -0.37 -7.84 -43.05
CA VAL A 115 -0.43 -7.99 -41.59
C VAL A 115 0.99 -7.89 -41.06
N VAL A 116 1.20 -7.00 -40.08
CA VAL A 116 2.49 -6.84 -39.40
C VAL A 116 2.29 -7.21 -37.93
N SER A 117 3.16 -8.08 -37.43
CA SER A 117 3.20 -8.46 -36.02
C SER A 117 4.58 -8.10 -35.44
N ASN A 118 4.59 -7.49 -34.27
CA ASN A 118 5.82 -7.12 -33.60
C ASN A 118 5.70 -7.28 -32.08
N THR A 119 6.84 -7.47 -31.40
CA THR A 119 6.92 -7.49 -29.94
C THR A 119 7.71 -6.27 -29.48
N PHE A 120 7.13 -5.53 -28.55
CA PHE A 120 7.73 -4.33 -27.97
C PHE A 120 8.02 -4.58 -26.49
N HIS A 121 9.17 -4.07 -26.02
CA HIS A 121 9.55 -4.10 -24.63
C HIS A 121 9.72 -2.67 -24.13
N THR A 122 9.06 -2.35 -23.01
CA THR A 122 9.24 -1.08 -22.31
C THR A 122 9.90 -1.34 -20.95
N PRO A 123 10.80 -0.47 -20.48
CA PRO A 123 11.32 -0.57 -19.13
C PRO A 123 10.24 -0.18 -18.11
N TRP A 124 10.49 -0.52 -16.85
CA TRP A 124 9.78 0.07 -15.74
C TRP A 124 10.04 1.57 -15.70
N GLN A 125 9.01 2.36 -15.43
CA GLN A 125 9.11 3.79 -15.26
C GLN A 125 8.47 4.20 -13.94
N GLU A 126 9.27 4.89 -13.12
CA GLU A 126 8.79 5.53 -11.91
C GLU A 126 8.10 6.87 -12.26
N HIS A 127 7.08 7.25 -11.51
CA HIS A 127 6.37 8.54 -11.66
C HIS A 127 7.29 9.73 -11.43
N ALA A 128 8.29 9.58 -10.57
CA ALA A 128 9.35 10.54 -10.29
C ALA A 128 8.83 11.93 -9.90
N PHE A 129 7.79 11.99 -9.08
CA PHE A 129 7.35 13.24 -8.48
C PHE A 129 8.44 13.80 -7.55
N MET A 130 8.63 15.13 -7.57
CA MET A 130 9.70 15.76 -6.77
C MET A 130 9.39 15.81 -5.28
N GLU A 131 8.13 15.94 -4.90
CA GLU A 131 7.69 15.87 -3.51
C GLU A 131 7.49 14.42 -3.11
N PRO A 132 8.29 13.85 -2.20
CA PRO A 132 8.04 12.50 -1.67
C PRO A 132 6.66 12.41 -1.02
N GLU A 133 6.13 11.21 -0.91
CA GLU A 133 4.91 10.98 -0.16
C GLU A 133 5.14 11.31 1.31
N CYS A 134 4.17 12.04 1.87
CA CYS A 134 4.21 12.45 3.26
C CYS A 134 2.79 12.51 3.82
N ALA A 135 2.65 12.09 5.06
CA ALA A 135 1.42 12.26 5.83
C ALA A 135 1.75 12.59 7.28
N VAL A 136 0.90 13.43 7.88
CA VAL A 136 0.89 13.71 9.32
C VAL A 136 -0.49 13.40 9.82
N ALA A 137 -0.58 12.67 10.92
CA ALA A 137 -1.85 12.37 11.57
C ALA A 137 -1.84 12.79 13.02
N ARG A 138 -3.05 13.10 13.55
CA ARG A 138 -3.23 13.41 14.97
C ARG A 138 -4.60 12.91 15.44
N PRO A 139 -4.79 12.70 16.75
CA PRO A 139 -6.10 12.44 17.32
C PRO A 139 -7.07 13.58 16.98
N TRP A 140 -8.31 13.25 16.67
CA TRP A 140 -9.35 14.21 16.35
C TRP A 140 -10.68 13.86 17.02
N GLY A 141 -11.27 14.82 17.70
CA GLY A 141 -12.52 14.61 18.43
C GLY A 141 -12.41 13.45 19.44
N GLU A 142 -13.51 12.76 19.67
CA GLU A 142 -13.56 11.60 20.57
C GLU A 142 -13.31 10.30 19.77
N GLY A 143 -12.08 9.77 19.85
CA GLY A 143 -11.70 8.49 19.26
C GLY A 143 -11.52 8.51 17.73
N GLY A 144 -11.50 9.68 17.11
CA GLY A 144 -11.23 9.84 15.68
C GLY A 144 -9.78 10.22 15.38
N VAL A 145 -9.49 10.39 14.10
CA VAL A 145 -8.17 10.78 13.59
C VAL A 145 -8.29 11.82 12.48
N GLU A 146 -7.36 12.77 12.48
CA GLU A 146 -7.22 13.78 11.44
C GLU A 146 -5.90 13.56 10.72
N VAL A 147 -5.92 13.53 9.40
CA VAL A 147 -4.77 13.21 8.55
C VAL A 147 -4.56 14.32 7.55
N PHE A 148 -3.34 14.82 7.45
CA PHE A 148 -2.88 15.79 6.46
C PHE A 148 -1.99 15.05 5.47
N THR A 149 -2.34 15.10 4.18
CA THR A 149 -1.74 14.26 3.14
C THR A 149 -1.43 15.05 1.88
N SER A 150 -0.40 14.66 1.16
CA SER A 150 -0.13 15.08 -0.22
C SER A 150 -0.61 14.06 -1.26
N GLY A 151 -1.52 13.15 -0.88
CA GLY A 151 -2.13 12.17 -1.77
C GLY A 151 -3.07 12.78 -2.82
N GLN A 152 -3.41 12.01 -3.82
CA GLN A 152 -4.24 12.45 -4.95
C GLN A 152 -5.74 12.20 -4.73
N SER A 153 -6.12 11.37 -3.76
CA SER A 153 -7.51 10.91 -3.56
C SER A 153 -7.95 10.97 -2.09
N VAL A 154 -8.07 12.18 -1.55
CA VAL A 154 -8.39 12.43 -0.14
C VAL A 154 -9.69 11.74 0.34
N TYR A 155 -10.67 11.55 -0.52
CA TYR A 155 -11.92 10.85 -0.17
C TYR A 155 -11.73 9.34 -0.08
N ASP A 156 -10.88 8.78 -0.92
CA ASP A 156 -10.53 7.37 -0.84
C ASP A 156 -9.67 7.11 0.39
N GLU A 157 -8.70 7.98 0.67
CA GLU A 157 -7.89 7.92 1.89
C GLU A 157 -8.76 7.97 3.15
N GLN A 158 -9.76 8.87 3.21
CA GLN A 158 -10.71 8.91 4.32
C GLN A 158 -11.47 7.59 4.47
N ARG A 159 -11.99 7.05 3.38
CA ARG A 159 -12.76 5.80 3.37
C ARG A 159 -11.91 4.63 3.84
N GLU A 160 -10.70 4.50 3.29
CA GLU A 160 -9.80 3.40 3.59
C GLU A 160 -9.28 3.45 5.02
N ILE A 161 -8.90 4.63 5.53
CA ILE A 161 -8.47 4.82 6.91
C ILE A 161 -9.62 4.53 7.87
N ALA A 162 -10.82 4.99 7.57
CA ALA A 162 -12.00 4.71 8.40
C ALA A 162 -12.26 3.21 8.48
N ARG A 163 -12.19 2.49 7.36
CA ARG A 163 -12.33 1.03 7.31
C ARG A 163 -11.23 0.35 8.10
N MET A 164 -9.97 0.65 7.83
CA MET A 164 -8.82 0.07 8.52
C MET A 164 -8.92 0.19 10.06
N LEU A 165 -9.36 1.34 10.54
CA LEU A 165 -9.53 1.62 11.98
C LEU A 165 -10.88 1.13 12.55
N ALA A 166 -11.73 0.50 11.73
CA ALA A 166 -13.10 0.14 12.08
C ALA A 166 -13.90 1.32 12.66
N LEU A 167 -13.70 2.50 12.09
CA LEU A 167 -14.36 3.74 12.49
C LEU A 167 -15.41 4.15 11.46
N PRO A 168 -16.49 4.83 11.88
CA PRO A 168 -17.38 5.49 10.94
C PRO A 168 -16.65 6.63 10.20
N PRO A 169 -16.94 6.90 8.91
CA PRO A 169 -16.21 7.88 8.11
C PRO A 169 -16.12 9.29 8.72
N GLU A 170 -17.14 9.71 9.45
CA GLU A 170 -17.18 11.00 10.15
C GLU A 170 -16.18 11.12 11.31
N LYS A 171 -15.53 10.03 11.71
CA LYS A 171 -14.45 10.02 12.69
C LYS A 171 -13.07 10.17 12.07
N VAL A 172 -12.99 10.16 10.74
CA VAL A 172 -11.74 10.37 9.99
C VAL A 172 -11.83 11.65 9.18
N HIS A 173 -10.94 12.58 9.44
CA HIS A 173 -10.89 13.86 8.75
C HIS A 173 -9.61 13.95 7.92
N ALA A 174 -9.71 13.75 6.62
CA ALA A 174 -8.58 13.81 5.71
C ALA A 174 -8.51 15.17 5.02
N HIS A 175 -7.33 15.78 5.05
CA HIS A 175 -7.04 17.07 4.42
C HIS A 175 -6.06 16.90 3.27
N SER A 176 -6.48 17.26 2.07
CA SER A 176 -5.55 17.39 0.95
C SER A 176 -4.71 18.65 1.11
N MET A 177 -3.42 18.48 1.19
CA MET A 177 -2.44 19.56 1.17
C MET A 177 -2.06 19.91 -0.27
N LEU A 178 -1.14 20.86 -0.45
CA LEU A 178 -0.60 21.12 -1.79
C LEU A 178 0.20 19.89 -2.25
N VAL A 179 -0.13 19.38 -3.43
CA VAL A 179 0.49 18.19 -4.00
C VAL A 179 1.59 18.59 -4.96
N GLY A 180 2.84 18.28 -4.62
CA GLY A 180 4.04 18.59 -5.44
C GLY A 180 4.31 17.58 -6.56
N GLY A 181 3.25 17.14 -7.22
CA GLY A 181 3.25 16.13 -8.28
C GLY A 181 2.84 14.75 -7.73
N GLY A 182 2.23 13.95 -8.59
CA GLY A 182 1.83 12.58 -8.25
C GLY A 182 1.79 11.71 -9.50
N PHE A 183 1.21 12.21 -10.60
CA PHE A 183 1.16 11.52 -11.90
C PHE A 183 0.54 10.11 -11.84
N GLY A 184 -0.39 9.90 -10.90
CA GLY A 184 -0.98 8.60 -10.57
C GLY A 184 -0.25 7.82 -9.47
N GLY A 185 0.97 8.20 -9.08
CA GLY A 185 1.76 7.50 -8.08
C GLY A 185 1.37 7.79 -6.63
N LYS A 186 0.43 8.72 -6.39
CA LYS A 186 -0.09 9.07 -5.07
C LYS A 186 -1.61 8.83 -4.96
N GLU A 187 -2.17 7.96 -5.80
CA GLU A 187 -3.59 7.59 -5.72
C GLU A 187 -3.82 6.54 -4.64
N ASP A 188 -2.95 5.53 -4.58
CA ASP A 188 -2.96 4.56 -3.48
C ASP A 188 -2.29 5.14 -2.23
N MET A 189 -2.71 4.66 -1.06
CA MET A 189 -2.06 5.05 0.20
C MET A 189 -0.76 4.29 0.40
N SER A 190 0.34 5.01 0.59
CA SER A 190 1.63 4.43 0.93
C SER A 190 2.05 4.69 2.38
N VAL A 191 1.71 5.88 2.94
CA VAL A 191 2.12 6.31 4.28
C VAL A 191 0.98 6.81 5.15
N GLN A 192 -0.13 7.22 4.57
CA GLN A 192 -1.26 7.87 5.24
C GLN A 192 -1.91 6.97 6.30
N HIS A 193 -2.14 5.72 5.93
CA HIS A 193 -2.73 4.72 6.80
C HIS A 193 -1.82 4.36 7.99
N HIS A 194 -0.51 4.31 7.78
CA HIS A 194 0.47 4.08 8.84
C HIS A 194 0.53 5.25 9.82
N ALA A 195 0.53 6.50 9.31
CA ALA A 195 0.47 7.69 10.16
C ALA A 195 -0.83 7.74 10.97
N ALA A 196 -1.97 7.43 10.33
CA ALA A 196 -3.27 7.36 10.99
C ALA A 196 -3.32 6.29 12.09
N LEU A 197 -2.80 5.08 11.81
CA LEU A 197 -2.72 3.99 12.79
C LEU A 197 -1.87 4.39 14.00
N ALA A 198 -0.70 4.98 13.76
CA ALA A 198 0.19 5.46 14.82
C ALA A 198 -0.50 6.50 15.72
N ALA A 199 -1.11 7.52 15.11
CA ALA A 199 -1.79 8.58 15.86
C ALA A 199 -3.00 8.08 16.65
N TRP A 200 -3.80 7.21 16.03
CA TRP A 200 -4.99 6.62 16.66
C TRP A 200 -4.62 5.73 17.84
N HIS A 201 -3.60 4.88 17.68
CA HIS A 201 -3.17 3.93 18.72
C HIS A 201 -2.50 4.62 19.90
N THR A 202 -1.64 5.61 19.63
CA THR A 202 -0.84 6.29 20.66
C THR A 202 -1.57 7.46 21.32
N GLY A 203 -2.63 7.99 20.69
CA GLY A 203 -3.27 9.23 21.11
C GLY A 203 -2.38 10.48 20.93
N ARG A 204 -1.37 10.44 20.06
CA ARG A 204 -0.37 11.50 19.82
C ARG A 204 -0.25 11.83 18.33
N PRO A 205 0.16 13.07 17.99
CA PRO A 205 0.52 13.40 16.62
C PRO A 205 1.78 12.66 16.17
#